data_0244ddffe968ca56bc4c637938b30c22
#
_entry.id   0244ddffe968ca56bc4c637938b30c22
#
_cell.length_a   1.000
_cell.length_b   1.000
_cell.length_c   1.000
_cell.angle_alpha   90.00
_cell.angle_beta   90.00
_cell.angle_gamma   90.00
#
_symmetry.space_group_name_H-M   'P 1'
#
loop_
_entity.id
_entity.type
_entity.pdbx_description
1 polymer ?
#
loop_
_entity_poly.entity_id
_entity_poly.type
_entity_poly.pdbx_seq_one_letter_code
_entity_poly.pdbx_strand_id
1 'polypeptide(L)'
;MKIIYQPKGAAGEYAKYAVNFVVGCSYRCKYCYNNKGITAKALGGNPRWVQGKNDYNFLDLVHQFEDDIKTNLDVLRKDGVFFSFTSDPLQDEWSQATYFALDVCERYNVPATVLTKNGYIISKEHMIKLFGKLIKKRLLTFGVTLTGMRLDEEPYAPPESGRLIAITELHEMGAKTFVSFEPVIKFNATLGWLLEVAPIIDEARIGLLTPVKMSRYPAADLFRFYDQVNALSQDMQFTVMWKKSFMDLYQRYKESTNNE
;
A
#
# COMPACT_ATOMS: atom_id res chain seq x y z
N MET A 1 18.24 -7.87 -11.70
CA MET A 1 17.07 -8.39 -10.98
C MET A 1 16.09 -8.97 -11.99
N LYS A 2 15.50 -10.13 -11.71
CA LYS A 2 14.57 -10.83 -12.60
C LYS A 2 13.10 -10.55 -12.28
N ILE A 3 12.78 -10.44 -10.99
CA ILE A 3 11.42 -10.25 -10.49
C ILE A 3 11.29 -9.01 -9.59
N ILE A 4 12.35 -8.64 -8.85
CA ILE A 4 12.41 -7.36 -8.14
C ILE A 4 12.72 -6.26 -9.17
N TYR A 5 12.00 -5.15 -9.09
CA TYR A 5 12.15 -4.04 -10.04
C TYR A 5 12.09 -2.69 -9.35
N GLN A 6 12.52 -1.64 -10.06
CA GLN A 6 12.40 -0.26 -9.62
C GLN A 6 11.09 0.33 -10.18
N PRO A 7 10.09 0.58 -9.32
CA PRO A 7 8.82 1.16 -9.77
C PRO A 7 9.02 2.60 -10.26
N LYS A 8 8.18 3.01 -11.23
CA LYS A 8 8.20 4.35 -11.81
C LYS A 8 6.86 5.06 -11.59
N GLY A 9 6.83 6.38 -11.79
CA GLY A 9 5.61 7.19 -11.63
C GLY A 9 5.07 7.13 -10.21
N ALA A 10 3.76 7.07 -10.04
CA ALA A 10 3.10 7.05 -8.73
C ALA A 10 3.54 5.88 -7.83
N ALA A 11 3.87 4.71 -8.40
CA ALA A 11 4.40 3.58 -7.65
C ALA A 11 5.80 3.85 -7.08
N GLY A 12 6.64 4.61 -7.82
CA GLY A 12 7.97 5.02 -7.35
C GLY A 12 7.97 5.96 -6.16
N GLU A 13 6.84 6.58 -5.85
CA GLU A 13 6.68 7.38 -4.63
C GLU A 13 6.58 6.50 -3.37
N TYR A 14 6.22 5.22 -3.50
CA TYR A 14 6.09 4.29 -2.38
C TYR A 14 7.40 3.61 -2.00
N ALA A 15 8.21 3.25 -2.98
CA ALA A 15 9.41 2.45 -2.74
C ALA A 15 10.40 2.51 -3.90
N LYS A 16 11.69 2.29 -3.60
CA LYS A 16 12.74 2.16 -4.61
C LYS A 16 12.73 0.81 -5.31
N TYR A 17 12.35 -0.23 -4.58
CA TYR A 17 12.27 -1.61 -5.09
C TYR A 17 10.94 -2.24 -4.73
N ALA A 18 10.38 -2.99 -5.65
CA ALA A 18 9.12 -3.68 -5.47
C ALA A 18 9.13 -5.05 -6.13
N VAL A 19 8.23 -5.91 -5.68
CA VAL A 19 7.96 -7.21 -6.29
C VAL A 19 6.46 -7.35 -6.56
N ASN A 20 6.12 -7.97 -7.69
CA ASN A 20 4.76 -8.39 -8.00
C ASN A 20 4.79 -9.88 -8.33
N PHE A 21 4.12 -10.70 -7.53
CA PHE A 21 3.93 -12.12 -7.83
C PHE A 21 2.66 -12.36 -8.63
N VAL A 22 1.66 -11.53 -8.40
CA VAL A 22 0.31 -11.66 -8.95
C VAL A 22 -0.06 -10.40 -9.73
N VAL A 23 -0.69 -10.59 -10.87
CA VAL A 23 -1.33 -9.54 -11.68
C VAL A 23 -2.84 -9.77 -11.65
N GLY A 24 -3.60 -8.69 -11.44
CA GLY A 24 -5.03 -8.74 -11.18
C GLY A 24 -5.33 -8.94 -9.70
N CYS A 25 -6.53 -8.55 -9.28
CA CYS A 25 -6.91 -8.56 -7.88
C CYS A 25 -8.37 -9.02 -7.73
N SER A 26 -8.62 -9.98 -6.82
CA SER A 26 -9.96 -10.48 -6.53
C SER A 26 -10.89 -9.44 -5.91
N TYR A 27 -10.35 -8.39 -5.28
CA TYR A 27 -11.14 -7.34 -4.61
C TYR A 27 -11.90 -6.42 -5.56
N ARG A 28 -11.47 -6.30 -6.82
CA ARG A 28 -12.18 -5.59 -7.91
C ARG A 28 -12.69 -4.20 -7.53
N CYS A 29 -11.92 -3.45 -6.75
CA CYS A 29 -12.28 -2.08 -6.36
C CYS A 29 -12.56 -1.22 -7.60
N LYS A 30 -13.71 -0.53 -7.63
CA LYS A 30 -14.16 0.24 -8.81
C LYS A 30 -13.23 1.42 -9.14
N TYR A 31 -12.53 1.94 -8.18
CA TYR A 31 -11.58 3.04 -8.37
C TYR A 31 -10.18 2.57 -8.77
N CYS A 32 -9.88 1.26 -8.71
CA CYS A 32 -8.53 0.73 -8.90
C CYS A 32 -7.97 1.06 -10.29
N TYR A 33 -6.77 1.61 -10.33
CA TYR A 33 -6.07 1.95 -11.56
C TYR A 33 -5.76 0.72 -12.44
N ASN A 34 -5.59 -0.46 -11.84
CA ASN A 34 -5.36 -1.70 -12.58
C ASN A 34 -6.55 -2.10 -13.47
N ASN A 35 -7.74 -1.59 -13.18
CA ASN A 35 -8.96 -1.88 -13.94
C ASN A 35 -9.37 -0.75 -14.88
N LYS A 36 -8.52 0.27 -15.08
CA LYS A 36 -8.84 1.47 -15.86
C LYS A 36 -7.81 1.76 -16.96
N GLY A 37 -8.31 2.36 -18.06
CA GLY A 37 -7.45 2.84 -19.13
C GLY A 37 -6.66 1.74 -19.83
N ILE A 38 -5.50 2.09 -20.35
CA ILE A 38 -4.61 1.20 -21.11
C ILE A 38 -4.08 0.05 -20.23
N THR A 39 -3.88 0.31 -18.95
CA THR A 39 -3.36 -0.68 -18.00
C THR A 39 -4.35 -1.80 -17.71
N ALA A 40 -5.65 -1.59 -17.90
CA ALA A 40 -6.69 -2.58 -17.63
C ALA A 40 -6.50 -3.89 -18.40
N LYS A 41 -5.99 -3.83 -19.64
CA LYS A 41 -5.73 -5.02 -20.46
C LYS A 41 -4.57 -5.86 -19.92
N ALA A 42 -3.56 -5.22 -19.34
CA ALA A 42 -2.35 -5.89 -18.85
C ALA A 42 -2.44 -6.27 -17.35
N LEU A 43 -3.02 -5.40 -16.55
CA LEU A 43 -3.01 -5.49 -15.08
C LEU A 43 -4.36 -5.82 -14.46
N GLY A 44 -5.47 -5.64 -15.19
CA GLY A 44 -6.82 -5.91 -14.72
C GLY A 44 -7.21 -7.38 -14.83
N GLY A 45 -8.47 -7.65 -14.43
CA GLY A 45 -9.09 -8.96 -14.52
C GLY A 45 -8.83 -9.87 -13.32
N ASN A 46 -9.04 -11.17 -13.52
CA ASN A 46 -8.85 -12.17 -12.50
C ASN A 46 -7.37 -12.30 -12.11
N PRO A 47 -7.07 -12.63 -10.85
CA PRO A 47 -5.70 -12.89 -10.41
C PRO A 47 -5.03 -13.98 -11.23
N ARG A 48 -3.76 -13.77 -11.54
CA ARG A 48 -2.87 -14.73 -12.21
C ARG A 48 -1.42 -14.48 -11.83
N TRP A 49 -0.58 -15.51 -11.92
CA TRP A 49 0.85 -15.33 -11.68
C TRP A 49 1.48 -14.40 -12.74
N VAL A 50 2.44 -13.57 -12.34
CA VAL A 50 3.01 -12.49 -13.18
C VAL A 50 3.60 -12.99 -14.52
N GLN A 51 4.03 -14.24 -14.61
CA GLN A 51 4.63 -14.79 -15.85
C GLN A 51 3.62 -15.52 -16.77
N GLY A 52 2.32 -15.49 -16.44
CA GLY A 52 1.24 -15.82 -17.39
C GLY A 52 1.14 -17.27 -17.87
N LYS A 53 1.89 -18.20 -17.31
CA LYS A 53 1.81 -19.62 -17.67
C LYS A 53 0.95 -20.35 -16.63
N ASN A 54 -0.05 -21.09 -17.09
CA ASN A 54 -0.99 -21.83 -16.25
C ASN A 54 -0.30 -22.94 -15.40
N ASP A 55 0.90 -23.35 -15.78
CA ASP A 55 1.69 -24.40 -15.10
C ASP A 55 2.77 -23.83 -14.17
N TYR A 56 2.76 -22.53 -13.89
CA TYR A 56 3.77 -21.92 -13.03
C TYR A 56 3.51 -22.28 -11.56
N ASN A 57 4.47 -22.94 -10.95
CA ASN A 57 4.49 -23.07 -9.50
C ASN A 57 4.93 -21.72 -8.90
N PHE A 58 4.15 -21.15 -7.98
CA PHE A 58 4.52 -19.90 -7.29
C PHE A 58 5.89 -19.98 -6.61
N LEU A 59 6.36 -21.20 -6.27
CA LEU A 59 7.70 -21.43 -5.71
C LEU A 59 8.83 -21.00 -6.68
N ASP A 60 8.63 -21.12 -7.99
CA ASP A 60 9.63 -20.66 -8.97
C ASP A 60 9.79 -19.14 -8.92
N LEU A 61 8.68 -18.42 -8.68
CA LEU A 61 8.72 -16.97 -8.49
C LEU A 61 9.43 -16.59 -7.17
N VAL A 62 9.21 -17.36 -6.12
CA VAL A 62 9.88 -17.17 -4.83
C VAL A 62 11.38 -17.48 -4.95
N HIS A 63 11.77 -18.51 -5.67
CA HIS A 63 13.18 -18.80 -5.95
C HIS A 63 13.86 -17.67 -6.74
N GLN A 64 13.20 -17.14 -7.77
CA GLN A 64 13.71 -15.97 -8.51
C GLN A 64 13.84 -14.73 -7.61
N PHE A 65 12.89 -14.53 -6.69
CA PHE A 65 12.96 -13.47 -5.70
C PHE A 65 14.16 -13.66 -4.76
N GLU A 66 14.38 -14.88 -4.26
CA GLU A 66 15.52 -15.19 -3.41
C GLU A 66 16.86 -14.98 -4.14
N ASP A 67 16.95 -15.36 -5.41
CA ASP A 67 18.14 -15.12 -6.25
C ASP A 67 18.40 -13.63 -6.46
N ASP A 68 17.34 -12.82 -6.68
CA ASP A 68 17.46 -11.37 -6.78
C ASP A 68 17.95 -10.77 -5.45
N ILE A 69 17.44 -11.25 -4.30
CA ILE A 69 17.89 -10.85 -2.97
C ILE A 69 19.39 -11.17 -2.79
N LYS A 70 19.81 -12.40 -3.06
CA LYS A 70 21.21 -12.82 -2.91
C LYS A 70 22.16 -11.96 -3.76
N THR A 71 21.76 -11.69 -5.00
CA THR A 71 22.59 -10.95 -5.96
C THR A 71 22.68 -9.46 -5.62
N ASN A 72 21.69 -8.89 -4.94
CA ASN A 72 21.62 -7.44 -4.67
C ASN A 72 21.47 -7.13 -3.18
N LEU A 73 22.07 -7.95 -2.33
CA LEU A 73 21.79 -8.01 -0.90
C LEU A 73 22.03 -6.68 -0.18
N ASP A 74 23.15 -6.02 -0.43
CA ASP A 74 23.51 -4.77 0.27
C ASP A 74 22.52 -3.63 -0.02
N VAL A 75 22.12 -3.50 -1.28
CA VAL A 75 21.16 -2.49 -1.71
C VAL A 75 19.77 -2.79 -1.13
N LEU A 76 19.34 -4.06 -1.18
CA LEU A 76 18.02 -4.44 -0.71
C LEU A 76 17.91 -4.45 0.83
N ARG A 77 19.02 -4.70 1.54
CA ARG A 77 19.07 -4.50 3.00
C ARG A 77 18.90 -3.04 3.39
N LYS A 78 19.40 -2.12 2.58
CA LYS A 78 19.29 -0.68 2.83
C LYS A 78 17.89 -0.15 2.49
N ASP A 79 17.38 -0.49 1.31
CA ASP A 79 16.20 0.18 0.72
C ASP A 79 14.92 -0.65 0.87
N GLY A 80 15.03 -1.96 1.18
CA GLY A 80 13.89 -2.87 1.34
C GLY A 80 13.16 -3.20 0.05
N VAL A 81 12.07 -3.97 0.17
CA VAL A 81 11.20 -4.37 -0.95
C VAL A 81 9.74 -4.12 -0.59
N PHE A 82 8.99 -3.52 -1.51
CA PHE A 82 7.55 -3.26 -1.39
C PHE A 82 6.72 -4.37 -2.07
N PHE A 83 5.66 -4.80 -1.41
CA PHE A 83 4.67 -5.79 -1.85
C PHE A 83 3.30 -5.13 -1.93
N SER A 84 2.59 -5.01 -3.01
CA SER A 84 2.85 -5.10 -4.44
C SER A 84 2.03 -4.00 -5.13
N PHE A 85 2.24 -3.75 -6.44
CA PHE A 85 1.48 -2.71 -7.16
C PHE A 85 0.46 -3.25 -8.13
N THR A 86 0.55 -4.53 -8.55
CA THR A 86 -0.34 -5.10 -9.57
C THR A 86 -1.47 -5.95 -8.98
N SER A 87 -1.46 -6.12 -7.65
CA SER A 87 -2.41 -6.93 -6.90
C SER A 87 -2.37 -6.55 -5.42
N ASP A 88 -3.34 -6.98 -4.63
CA ASP A 88 -3.17 -7.03 -3.17
C ASP A 88 -2.24 -8.21 -2.83
N PRO A 89 -1.13 -7.99 -2.09
CA PRO A 89 -0.13 -9.04 -1.84
C PRO A 89 -0.64 -10.14 -0.91
N LEU A 90 -1.67 -9.86 -0.12
CA LEU A 90 -2.20 -10.78 0.88
C LEU A 90 -3.64 -11.24 0.56
N GLN A 91 -4.09 -11.07 -0.70
CA GLN A 91 -5.39 -11.63 -1.09
C GLN A 91 -5.37 -13.16 -0.95
N ASP A 92 -6.35 -13.70 -0.29
CA ASP A 92 -6.51 -15.08 0.19
C ASP A 92 -5.66 -16.18 -0.49
N GLU A 93 -6.16 -16.78 -1.55
CA GLU A 93 -5.51 -17.91 -2.24
C GLU A 93 -4.13 -17.57 -2.86
N TRP A 94 -3.88 -16.28 -3.11
CA TRP A 94 -2.68 -15.80 -3.77
C TRP A 94 -1.60 -15.32 -2.79
N SER A 95 -1.89 -15.32 -1.48
CA SER A 95 -0.97 -14.82 -0.44
C SER A 95 0.25 -15.71 -0.19
N GLN A 96 0.25 -16.95 -0.68
CA GLN A 96 1.32 -17.92 -0.44
C GLN A 96 2.69 -17.43 -0.94
N ALA A 97 2.76 -16.87 -2.16
CA ALA A 97 4.02 -16.33 -2.68
C ALA A 97 4.56 -15.20 -1.80
N THR A 98 3.68 -14.32 -1.32
CA THR A 98 4.08 -13.24 -0.39
C THR A 98 4.57 -13.81 0.94
N TYR A 99 3.91 -14.83 1.49
CA TYR A 99 4.35 -15.50 2.71
C TYR A 99 5.78 -16.02 2.60
N PHE A 100 6.07 -16.83 1.57
CA PHE A 100 7.41 -17.37 1.37
C PHE A 100 8.46 -16.31 1.04
N ALA A 101 8.07 -15.26 0.32
CA ALA A 101 8.99 -14.15 0.04
C ALA A 101 9.30 -13.32 1.31
N LEU A 102 8.34 -13.15 2.22
CA LEU A 102 8.57 -12.53 3.52
C LEU A 102 9.50 -13.39 4.41
N ASP A 103 9.39 -14.72 4.34
CA ASP A 103 10.34 -15.63 4.99
C ASP A 103 11.76 -15.48 4.41
N VAL A 104 11.88 -15.31 3.08
CA VAL A 104 13.17 -14.95 2.44
C VAL A 104 13.68 -13.62 2.98
N CYS A 105 12.85 -12.59 3.06
CA CYS A 105 13.24 -11.30 3.64
C CYS A 105 13.76 -11.44 5.07
N GLU A 106 13.08 -12.25 5.89
CA GLU A 106 13.48 -12.53 7.28
C GLU A 106 14.86 -13.22 7.35
N ARG A 107 15.09 -14.25 6.52
CA ARG A 107 16.36 -15.02 6.48
C ARG A 107 17.54 -14.14 6.05
N TYR A 108 17.35 -13.24 5.09
CA TYR A 108 18.41 -12.39 4.55
C TYR A 108 18.49 -11.00 5.20
N ASN A 109 17.67 -10.72 6.21
CA ASN A 109 17.56 -9.41 6.88
C ASN A 109 17.30 -8.26 5.89
N VAL A 110 16.34 -8.44 4.99
CA VAL A 110 15.87 -7.43 4.04
C VAL A 110 14.57 -6.82 4.54
N PRO A 111 14.46 -5.50 4.68
CA PRO A 111 13.22 -4.84 5.07
C PRO A 111 12.10 -5.10 4.05
N ALA A 112 10.91 -5.38 4.55
CA ALA A 112 9.72 -5.63 3.75
C ALA A 112 8.62 -4.62 4.09
N THR A 113 8.05 -3.98 3.08
CA THR A 113 6.88 -3.12 3.21
C THR A 113 5.68 -3.80 2.56
N VAL A 114 4.63 -4.03 3.32
CA VAL A 114 3.40 -4.67 2.87
C VAL A 114 2.25 -3.67 2.96
N LEU A 115 1.50 -3.49 1.88
CA LEU A 115 0.27 -2.70 1.85
C LEU A 115 -0.89 -3.60 1.41
N THR A 116 -1.92 -3.72 2.23
CA THR A 116 -3.03 -4.64 1.97
C THR A 116 -4.40 -4.08 2.38
N LYS A 117 -5.44 -4.65 1.80
CA LYS A 117 -6.83 -4.54 2.28
C LYS A 117 -7.27 -5.77 3.09
N ASN A 118 -6.43 -6.82 3.14
CA ASN A 118 -6.75 -8.03 3.88
C ASN A 118 -6.40 -7.92 5.37
N GLY A 119 -7.30 -7.36 6.16
CA GLY A 119 -7.15 -7.32 7.60
C GLY A 119 -7.25 -8.69 8.29
N TYR A 120 -7.91 -9.65 7.66
CA TYR A 120 -8.06 -11.00 8.25
C TYR A 120 -6.78 -11.83 8.19
N ILE A 121 -5.73 -11.34 7.54
CA ILE A 121 -4.44 -12.05 7.42
C ILE A 121 -3.82 -12.36 8.80
N ILE A 122 -4.07 -11.52 9.80
CA ILE A 122 -3.57 -11.68 11.17
C ILE A 122 -4.19 -12.89 11.90
N SER A 123 -5.38 -13.35 11.49
CA SER A 123 -5.99 -14.56 12.05
C SER A 123 -5.30 -15.84 11.59
N LYS A 124 -4.44 -15.77 10.57
CA LYS A 124 -3.67 -16.93 10.09
C LYS A 124 -2.41 -17.11 10.95
N GLU A 125 -2.38 -18.13 11.78
CA GLU A 125 -1.32 -18.39 12.76
C GLU A 125 0.09 -18.36 12.16
N HIS A 126 0.29 -18.92 10.97
CA HIS A 126 1.59 -18.92 10.30
C HIS A 126 2.03 -17.51 9.86
N MET A 127 1.08 -16.65 9.47
CA MET A 127 1.37 -15.26 9.09
C MET A 127 1.75 -14.42 10.30
N ILE A 128 0.98 -14.50 11.38
CA ILE A 128 1.28 -13.71 12.59
C ILE A 128 2.62 -14.13 13.21
N LYS A 129 2.95 -15.42 13.18
CA LYS A 129 4.27 -15.91 13.60
C LYS A 129 5.41 -15.33 12.75
N LEU A 130 5.24 -15.27 11.44
CA LEU A 130 6.23 -14.69 10.54
C LEU A 130 6.36 -13.18 10.74
N PHE A 131 5.24 -12.48 10.86
CA PHE A 131 5.26 -11.04 11.18
C PHE A 131 5.99 -10.78 12.49
N GLY A 132 5.75 -11.57 13.55
CA GLY A 132 6.47 -11.46 14.81
C GLY A 132 7.99 -11.61 14.67
N LYS A 133 8.48 -12.52 13.81
CA LYS A 133 9.92 -12.64 13.52
C LYS A 133 10.47 -11.39 12.82
N LEU A 134 9.77 -10.90 11.81
CA LEU A 134 10.15 -9.70 11.05
C LEU A 134 10.13 -8.44 11.95
N ILE A 135 9.12 -8.29 12.81
CA ILE A 135 8.98 -7.19 13.76
C ILE A 135 10.15 -7.21 14.75
N LYS A 136 10.48 -8.37 15.34
CA LYS A 136 11.60 -8.52 16.26
C LYS A 136 12.92 -8.07 15.65
N LYS A 137 13.10 -8.26 14.34
CA LYS A 137 14.27 -7.81 13.59
C LYS A 137 14.14 -6.38 13.03
N ARG A 138 13.01 -5.70 13.26
CA ARG A 138 12.69 -4.37 12.70
C ARG A 138 12.69 -4.35 11.16
N LEU A 139 12.22 -5.42 10.55
CA LEU A 139 12.19 -5.60 9.10
C LEU A 139 10.80 -5.40 8.49
N LEU A 140 9.72 -5.33 9.29
CA LEU A 140 8.37 -5.17 8.79
C LEU A 140 7.91 -3.72 8.89
N THR A 141 7.49 -3.18 7.74
CA THR A 141 6.60 -2.01 7.68
C THR A 141 5.25 -2.49 7.13
N PHE A 142 4.20 -2.41 7.93
CA PHE A 142 2.88 -2.89 7.56
C PHE A 142 1.91 -1.74 7.37
N GLY A 143 1.18 -1.77 6.27
CA GLY A 143 0.19 -0.75 5.98
C GLY A 143 -1.15 -1.33 5.52
N VAL A 144 -2.19 -0.56 5.75
CA VAL A 144 -3.52 -0.83 5.24
C VAL A 144 -4.03 0.33 4.41
N THR A 145 -4.92 0.04 3.45
CA THR A 145 -5.62 1.09 2.70
C THR A 145 -6.94 1.39 3.39
N LEU A 146 -7.18 2.65 3.76
CA LEU A 146 -8.47 3.15 4.24
C LEU A 146 -8.94 4.26 3.30
N THR A 147 -10.10 4.11 2.69
CA THR A 147 -10.61 5.07 1.69
C THR A 147 -11.85 5.82 2.18
N GLY A 148 -12.49 5.35 3.25
CA GLY A 148 -13.80 5.82 3.69
C GLY A 148 -14.89 5.57 2.64
N MET A 149 -14.68 4.57 1.78
CA MET A 149 -15.61 4.25 0.70
C MET A 149 -16.71 3.31 1.16
N ARG A 150 -17.83 3.38 0.46
CA ARG A 150 -18.91 2.42 0.64
C ARG A 150 -18.47 1.03 0.17
N LEU A 151 -19.07 -0.02 0.76
CA LEU A 151 -18.82 -1.41 0.39
C LEU A 151 -19.02 -1.71 -1.10
N ASP A 152 -19.95 -1.00 -1.76
CA ASP A 152 -20.18 -1.18 -3.20
C ASP A 152 -19.03 -0.68 -4.10
N GLU A 153 -18.14 0.16 -3.58
CA GLU A 153 -16.92 0.60 -4.29
C GLU A 153 -15.76 -0.39 -4.12
N GLU A 154 -15.78 -1.19 -3.06
CA GLU A 154 -14.81 -2.26 -2.76
C GLU A 154 -15.53 -3.62 -2.57
N PRO A 155 -16.23 -4.13 -3.59
CA PRO A 155 -17.28 -5.16 -3.43
C PRO A 155 -16.80 -6.50 -2.87
N TYR A 156 -15.52 -6.81 -3.01
CA TYR A 156 -14.93 -8.07 -2.57
C TYR A 156 -13.72 -7.89 -1.64
N ALA A 157 -13.40 -6.65 -1.27
CA ALA A 157 -12.34 -6.41 -0.28
C ALA A 157 -12.88 -6.63 1.14
N PRO A 158 -12.06 -7.14 2.06
CA PRO A 158 -12.42 -7.16 3.48
C PRO A 158 -12.78 -5.75 3.99
N PRO A 159 -13.71 -5.63 4.94
CA PRO A 159 -14.17 -4.35 5.46
C PRO A 159 -13.04 -3.55 6.13
N GLU A 160 -13.17 -2.22 6.15
CA GLU A 160 -12.18 -1.34 6.75
C GLU A 160 -11.99 -1.59 8.26
N SER A 161 -13.03 -2.03 8.98
CA SER A 161 -12.92 -2.45 10.38
C SER A 161 -11.92 -3.59 10.61
N GLY A 162 -11.91 -4.60 9.72
CA GLY A 162 -10.90 -5.67 9.79
C GLY A 162 -9.48 -5.16 9.53
N ARG A 163 -9.33 -4.17 8.65
CA ARG A 163 -8.04 -3.52 8.38
C ARG A 163 -7.54 -2.73 9.59
N LEU A 164 -8.45 -2.05 10.29
CA LEU A 164 -8.16 -1.35 11.53
C LEU A 164 -7.66 -2.31 12.62
N ILE A 165 -8.36 -3.43 12.83
CA ILE A 165 -7.92 -4.47 13.78
C ILE A 165 -6.51 -4.93 13.44
N ALA A 166 -6.23 -5.24 12.18
CA ALA A 166 -4.91 -5.74 11.77
C ALA A 166 -3.77 -4.75 12.04
N ILE A 167 -3.98 -3.46 11.71
CA ILE A 167 -2.93 -2.47 11.93
C ILE A 167 -2.73 -2.19 13.43
N THR A 168 -3.80 -2.22 14.22
CA THR A 168 -3.73 -2.06 15.67
C THR A 168 -2.91 -3.20 16.31
N GLU A 169 -3.25 -4.45 16.02
CA GLU A 169 -2.52 -5.60 16.57
C GLU A 169 -1.03 -5.59 16.18
N LEU A 170 -0.73 -5.28 14.91
CA LEU A 170 0.67 -5.24 14.48
C LEU A 170 1.44 -4.05 15.06
N HIS A 171 0.78 -2.91 15.28
CA HIS A 171 1.35 -1.79 16.02
C HIS A 171 1.68 -2.17 17.46
N GLU A 172 0.75 -2.81 18.17
CA GLU A 172 0.96 -3.31 19.54
C GLU A 172 2.08 -4.35 19.63
N MET A 173 2.30 -5.14 18.57
CA MET A 173 3.45 -6.02 18.45
C MET A 173 4.77 -5.29 18.16
N GLY A 174 4.75 -3.98 17.92
CA GLY A 174 5.92 -3.14 17.63
C GLY A 174 6.32 -3.06 16.15
N ALA A 175 5.40 -3.35 15.23
CA ALA A 175 5.64 -3.10 13.81
C ALA A 175 5.70 -1.60 13.52
N LYS A 176 6.50 -1.21 12.52
CA LYS A 176 6.31 0.09 11.87
C LYS A 176 5.04 0.04 11.03
N THR A 177 4.13 1.00 11.25
CA THR A 177 2.80 0.98 10.65
C THR A 177 2.51 2.22 9.81
N PHE A 178 1.72 2.05 8.74
CA PHE A 178 1.24 3.17 7.96
C PHE A 178 -0.17 2.94 7.40
N VAL A 179 -0.86 4.02 7.11
CA VAL A 179 -2.14 3.96 6.39
C VAL A 179 -2.01 4.68 5.06
N SER A 180 -2.51 4.03 4.00
CA SER A 180 -2.65 4.63 2.68
C SER A 180 -4.08 5.11 2.49
N PHE A 181 -4.27 6.42 2.44
CA PHE A 181 -5.48 7.10 2.01
C PHE A 181 -5.36 7.41 0.51
N GLU A 182 -5.35 6.37 -0.30
CA GLU A 182 -5.25 6.49 -1.76
C GLU A 182 -6.21 5.50 -2.44
N PRO A 183 -7.29 6.05 -3.01
CA PRO A 183 -7.56 7.48 -3.19
C PRO A 183 -8.35 8.14 -2.05
N VAL A 184 -8.03 9.38 -1.73
CA VAL A 184 -8.95 10.27 -1.03
C VAL A 184 -10.11 10.60 -1.96
N ILE A 185 -11.34 10.35 -1.51
CA ILE A 185 -12.56 10.69 -2.26
C ILE A 185 -13.34 11.81 -1.59
N LYS A 186 -13.46 11.73 -0.26
CA LYS A 186 -14.13 12.72 0.58
C LYS A 186 -13.20 13.09 1.73
N PHE A 187 -12.82 14.34 1.82
CA PHE A 187 -11.90 14.83 2.85
C PHE A 187 -12.37 14.51 4.27
N ASN A 188 -13.65 14.75 4.58
CA ASN A 188 -14.18 14.50 5.92
C ASN A 188 -14.14 13.01 6.30
N ALA A 189 -14.40 12.09 5.37
CA ALA A 189 -14.31 10.66 5.65
C ALA A 189 -12.86 10.22 5.90
N THR A 190 -11.93 10.74 5.11
CA THR A 190 -10.48 10.49 5.31
C THR A 190 -10.00 11.07 6.63
N LEU A 191 -10.44 12.28 6.99
CA LEU A 191 -10.07 12.91 8.27
C LEU A 191 -10.64 12.12 9.46
N GLY A 192 -11.88 11.61 9.34
CA GLY A 192 -12.47 10.75 10.37
C GLY A 192 -11.63 9.49 10.63
N TRP A 193 -11.24 8.78 9.57
CA TRP A 193 -10.34 7.64 9.70
C TRP A 193 -8.96 8.03 10.24
N LEU A 194 -8.40 9.15 9.77
CA LEU A 194 -7.09 9.60 10.22
C LEU A 194 -7.08 9.89 11.72
N LEU A 195 -8.13 10.52 12.26
CA LEU A 195 -8.29 10.75 13.70
C LEU A 195 -8.31 9.44 14.50
N GLU A 196 -8.95 8.41 13.96
CA GLU A 196 -9.03 7.10 14.61
C GLU A 196 -7.69 6.36 14.60
N VAL A 197 -6.95 6.41 13.49
CA VAL A 197 -5.69 5.66 13.36
C VAL A 197 -4.45 6.43 13.80
N ALA A 198 -4.53 7.74 13.98
CA ALA A 198 -3.39 8.59 14.33
C ALA A 198 -2.55 8.07 15.52
N PRO A 199 -3.15 7.49 16.60
CA PRO A 199 -2.38 6.96 17.73
C PRO A 199 -1.57 5.70 17.43
N ILE A 200 -1.85 5.00 16.31
CA ILE A 200 -1.32 3.68 16.01
C ILE A 200 -0.55 3.61 14.68
N ILE A 201 -0.23 4.77 14.10
CA ILE A 201 0.53 4.83 12.84
C ILE A 201 1.79 5.67 12.96
N ASP A 202 2.83 5.27 12.25
CA ASP A 202 4.05 6.06 12.07
C ASP A 202 3.97 6.98 10.84
N GLU A 203 3.12 6.62 9.85
CA GLU A 203 3.05 7.35 8.58
C GLU A 203 1.64 7.30 7.97
N ALA A 204 1.18 8.42 7.43
CA ALA A 204 0.00 8.51 6.56
C ALA A 204 0.41 8.86 5.13
N ARG A 205 -0.03 8.08 4.13
CA ARG A 205 0.20 8.32 2.70
C ARG A 205 -1.09 8.79 2.07
N ILE A 206 -1.09 10.01 1.54
CA ILE A 206 -2.32 10.70 1.12
C ILE A 206 -2.26 11.08 -0.35
N GLY A 207 -3.17 10.51 -1.16
CA GLY A 207 -3.24 10.75 -2.59
C GLY A 207 -4.67 10.88 -3.11
N LEU A 208 -4.88 11.70 -4.15
CA LEU A 208 -6.18 11.90 -4.77
C LEU A 208 -6.51 10.82 -5.80
N LEU A 209 -7.81 10.65 -6.08
CA LEU A 209 -8.26 9.77 -7.16
C LEU A 209 -7.77 10.26 -8.52
N THR A 210 -7.04 9.42 -9.22
CA THR A 210 -6.55 9.71 -10.57
C THR A 210 -7.43 9.09 -11.66
N PRO A 211 -7.69 9.81 -12.79
CA PRO A 211 -7.24 11.18 -13.06
C PRO A 211 -7.90 12.20 -12.13
N VAL A 212 -7.11 13.18 -11.68
CA VAL A 212 -7.58 14.22 -10.75
C VAL A 212 -8.55 15.15 -11.47
N LYS A 213 -9.79 15.26 -10.94
CA LYS A 213 -10.82 16.20 -11.43
C LYS A 213 -10.97 17.33 -10.41
N MET A 214 -10.67 18.56 -10.78
CA MET A 214 -10.76 19.75 -9.91
C MET A 214 -12.17 19.92 -9.31
N SER A 215 -13.23 19.65 -10.10
CA SER A 215 -14.61 19.71 -9.62
C SER A 215 -14.94 18.78 -8.45
N ARG A 216 -14.12 17.76 -8.20
CA ARG A 216 -14.25 16.86 -7.05
C ARG A 216 -13.63 17.41 -5.79
N TYR A 217 -12.64 18.28 -5.92
CA TYR A 217 -11.80 18.76 -4.83
C TYR A 217 -11.77 20.29 -4.83
N PRO A 218 -12.80 20.99 -4.27
CA PRO A 218 -12.80 22.44 -4.18
C PRO A 218 -11.58 22.97 -3.43
N ALA A 219 -11.02 24.09 -3.88
CA ALA A 219 -9.79 24.66 -3.35
C ALA A 219 -9.84 24.87 -1.82
N ALA A 220 -10.92 25.51 -1.33
CA ALA A 220 -11.08 25.79 0.09
C ALA A 220 -11.09 24.51 0.95
N ASP A 221 -11.73 23.43 0.46
CA ASP A 221 -11.80 22.16 1.18
C ASP A 221 -10.43 21.43 1.13
N LEU A 222 -9.72 21.52 0.00
CA LEU A 222 -8.39 20.93 -0.15
C LEU A 222 -7.37 21.60 0.79
N PHE A 223 -7.37 22.93 0.87
CA PHE A 223 -6.48 23.67 1.76
C PHE A 223 -6.80 23.40 3.22
N ARG A 224 -8.08 23.43 3.59
CA ARG A 224 -8.52 23.10 4.96
C ARG A 224 -8.09 21.68 5.36
N PHE A 225 -8.29 20.71 4.48
CA PHE A 225 -7.87 19.33 4.72
C PHE A 225 -6.36 19.21 4.91
N TYR A 226 -5.58 19.88 4.05
CA TYR A 226 -4.13 19.92 4.17
C TYR A 226 -3.66 20.44 5.53
N ASP A 227 -4.23 21.58 5.97
CA ASP A 227 -3.88 22.20 7.24
C ASP A 227 -4.30 21.33 8.45
N GLN A 228 -5.48 20.74 8.41
CA GLN A 228 -5.97 19.85 9.47
C GLN A 228 -5.11 18.59 9.60
N VAL A 229 -4.71 17.99 8.49
CA VAL A 229 -3.85 16.81 8.52
C VAL A 229 -2.47 17.14 9.06
N ASN A 230 -1.86 18.26 8.64
CA ASN A 230 -0.55 18.67 9.13
C ASN A 230 -0.60 19.01 10.63
N ALA A 231 -1.63 19.70 11.11
CA ALA A 231 -1.81 19.95 12.54
C ALA A 231 -1.92 18.65 13.34
N LEU A 232 -2.78 17.72 12.89
CA LEU A 232 -2.95 16.43 13.54
C LEU A 232 -1.64 15.61 13.55
N SER A 233 -0.87 15.66 12.46
CA SER A 233 0.39 14.92 12.38
C SER A 233 1.43 15.43 13.37
N GLN A 234 1.45 16.73 13.64
CA GLN A 234 2.33 17.33 14.64
C GLN A 234 1.90 16.92 16.06
N ASP A 235 0.60 16.99 16.35
CA ASP A 235 0.05 16.66 17.66
C ASP A 235 0.25 15.17 18.01
N MET A 236 0.04 14.29 17.04
CA MET A 236 0.08 12.83 17.22
C MET A 236 1.41 12.19 16.81
N GLN A 237 2.37 12.98 16.32
CA GLN A 237 3.75 12.58 16.00
C GLN A 237 3.89 11.48 14.92
N PHE A 238 3.00 11.46 13.92
CA PHE A 238 3.18 10.65 12.72
C PHE A 238 3.66 11.50 11.53
N THR A 239 4.28 10.86 10.54
CA THR A 239 4.71 11.55 9.31
C THR A 239 3.62 11.52 8.24
N VAL A 240 3.57 12.55 7.37
CA VAL A 240 2.64 12.59 6.24
C VAL A 240 3.42 12.56 4.93
N MET A 241 3.14 11.54 4.11
CA MET A 241 3.60 11.49 2.73
C MET A 241 2.48 12.00 1.81
N TRP A 242 2.57 13.24 1.42
CA TRP A 242 1.69 13.82 0.41
C TRP A 242 2.08 13.33 -0.97
N LYS A 243 1.18 12.60 -1.63
CA LYS A 243 1.42 12.06 -2.98
C LYS A 243 1.37 13.18 -4.02
N LYS A 244 2.09 12.97 -5.12
CA LYS A 244 2.14 13.92 -6.24
C LYS A 244 0.73 14.32 -6.73
N SER A 245 -0.21 13.37 -6.79
CA SER A 245 -1.60 13.64 -7.18
C SER A 245 -2.30 14.69 -6.31
N PHE A 246 -1.96 14.78 -5.01
CA PHE A 246 -2.45 15.80 -4.10
C PHE A 246 -1.69 17.11 -4.27
N MET A 247 -0.38 17.05 -4.24
CA MET A 247 0.47 18.25 -4.28
C MET A 247 0.38 19.01 -5.58
N ASP A 248 0.25 18.34 -6.73
CA ASP A 248 0.06 19.00 -8.03
C ASP A 248 -1.24 19.82 -8.06
N LEU A 249 -2.33 19.31 -7.46
CA LEU A 249 -3.56 20.08 -7.38
C LEU A 249 -3.46 21.23 -6.38
N TYR A 250 -2.85 20.99 -5.23
CA TYR A 250 -2.59 22.01 -4.21
C TYR A 250 -1.81 23.20 -4.80
N GLN A 251 -0.74 22.95 -5.52
CA GLN A 251 0.07 23.98 -6.14
C GLN A 251 -0.68 24.75 -7.22
N ARG A 252 -1.44 24.06 -8.08
CA ARG A 252 -2.29 24.72 -9.09
C ARG A 252 -3.26 25.73 -8.48
N TYR A 253 -3.93 25.37 -7.39
CA TYR A 253 -4.84 26.28 -6.71
C TYR A 253 -4.10 27.46 -6.07
N LYS A 254 -2.93 27.20 -5.48
CA LYS A 254 -2.11 28.26 -4.86
C LYS A 254 -1.63 29.29 -5.90
N GLU A 255 -1.23 28.83 -7.08
CA GLU A 255 -0.83 29.69 -8.19
C GLU A 255 -1.99 30.52 -8.75
N SER A 256 -3.20 29.96 -8.84
CA SER A 256 -4.37 30.70 -9.30
C SER A 256 -4.82 31.79 -8.33
N THR A 257 -4.68 31.59 -7.02
CA THR A 257 -5.06 32.58 -5.99
C THR A 257 -4.05 33.74 -5.89
N ASN A 258 -2.80 33.53 -6.29
CA ASN A 258 -1.78 34.57 -6.28
C ASN A 258 -1.80 35.47 -7.54
N ASN A 259 -2.58 35.12 -8.55
CA ASN A 259 -2.73 35.88 -9.82
C ASN A 259 -4.04 36.68 -9.88
N GLU A 260 -4.88 36.60 -8.86
CA GLU A 260 -6.07 37.45 -8.63
C GLU A 260 -5.75 38.58 -7.63
#